data_422f8c13007b5f54de8dcaeba2f92e11
#
_entry.id   422f8c13007b5f54de8dcaeba2f92e11
#
_cell.length_a   1.000
_cell.length_b   1.000
_cell.length_c   1.000
_cell.angle_alpha   90.00
_cell.angle_beta   90.00
_cell.angle_gamma   90.00
#
_symmetry.space_group_name_H-M   'P 1'
#
loop_
_entity.id
_entity.type
_entity.pdbx_description
1 polymer ?
#
loop_
_entity_poly.entity_id
_entity_poly.type
_entity_poly.pdbx_seq_one_letter_code
_entity_poly.pdbx_strand_id
1 'polypeptide(L)'
;MILGYPEGFRDTSDIYEAEVLYMTPKKKKIKRKQWIGLVFIAPWLIGLIGLQVYPFVASLFYSFTEYNIMSSPKWIGLANYVKLFTADNEFWYSVKVTLIYTIFTVPGKLTVALIVALVMNKNMKGINFIRTIYYIPSLIGGSIGIAILWKLMFQEEGIINSLLKAIHLPTLHWLGDPKTALPTIILLQLWTFGSSFVMFLAALKNVPADL
;
A
#
# COMPACT_ATOMS: atom_id res chain seq x y z
N MET A 1 25.08 -37.40 5.75
CA MET A 1 25.51 -37.33 7.15
C MET A 1 24.59 -38.26 7.92
N ILE A 2 25.06 -39.48 8.18
CA ILE A 2 24.26 -40.56 8.77
C ILE A 2 24.17 -40.29 10.26
N LEU A 3 22.95 -40.02 10.75
CA LEU A 3 22.65 -39.88 12.17
C LEU A 3 22.95 -41.26 12.84
N GLY A 4 24.05 -41.34 13.62
CA GLY A 4 24.37 -42.51 14.41
C GLY A 4 23.32 -42.73 15.49
N TYR A 5 22.56 -43.79 15.39
CA TYR A 5 21.68 -44.23 16.45
C TYR A 5 22.53 -44.81 17.58
N PRO A 6 22.20 -44.55 18.86
CA PRO A 6 22.90 -45.16 19.97
C PRO A 6 22.67 -46.67 19.97
N GLU A 7 23.75 -47.45 20.12
CA GLU A 7 23.72 -48.91 20.25
C GLU A 7 22.92 -49.34 21.50
N GLY A 8 21.72 -49.88 21.30
CA GLY A 8 20.90 -50.33 22.42
C GLY A 8 19.43 -50.61 22.13
N PHE A 9 18.94 -50.28 20.94
CA PHE A 9 17.55 -50.58 20.57
C PHE A 9 17.38 -52.05 20.16
N ARG A 10 16.57 -52.83 20.94
CA ARG A 10 16.35 -54.26 20.74
C ARG A 10 15.10 -54.61 19.92
N ASP A 11 14.21 -53.61 19.67
CA ASP A 11 12.97 -53.87 18.95
C ASP A 11 12.57 -52.66 18.11
N THR A 12 11.86 -52.87 17.00
CA THR A 12 11.31 -51.86 16.10
C THR A 12 10.32 -50.94 16.81
N SER A 13 9.66 -51.39 17.87
CA SER A 13 8.76 -50.58 18.73
C SER A 13 9.50 -49.43 19.42
N ASP A 14 10.73 -49.67 19.88
CA ASP A 14 11.54 -48.66 20.57
C ASP A 14 11.97 -47.53 19.63
N ILE A 15 12.16 -47.85 18.33
CA ILE A 15 12.49 -46.87 17.29
C ILE A 15 11.28 -45.96 17.00
N TYR A 16 10.08 -46.54 16.92
CA TYR A 16 8.85 -45.74 16.71
C TYR A 16 8.52 -44.85 17.89
N GLU A 17 8.71 -45.31 19.13
CA GLU A 17 8.49 -44.48 20.31
C GLU A 17 9.52 -43.37 20.41
N ALA A 18 10.78 -43.62 20.05
CA ALA A 18 11.79 -42.56 19.98
C ALA A 18 11.47 -41.52 18.90
N GLU A 19 11.06 -41.94 17.70
CA GLU A 19 10.67 -41.02 16.61
C GLU A 19 9.47 -40.17 16.99
N VAL A 20 8.43 -40.76 17.60
CA VAL A 20 7.26 -40.02 18.12
C VAL A 20 7.66 -39.05 19.22
N LEU A 21 8.60 -39.38 20.08
CA LEU A 21 9.11 -38.49 21.12
C LEU A 21 9.90 -37.31 20.57
N TYR A 22 10.62 -37.49 19.47
CA TYR A 22 11.33 -36.42 18.77
C TYR A 22 10.41 -35.56 17.89
N MET A 23 9.29 -36.10 17.39
CA MET A 23 8.29 -35.40 16.58
C MET A 23 7.29 -34.58 17.40
N THR A 24 7.14 -34.88 18.71
CA THR A 24 6.29 -34.06 19.58
C THR A 24 6.94 -32.69 19.80
N PRO A 25 6.32 -31.60 19.36
CA PRO A 25 6.87 -30.24 19.58
C PRO A 25 6.89 -30.00 21.09
N LYS A 26 8.06 -30.06 21.72
CA LYS A 26 8.23 -29.63 23.12
C LYS A 26 7.68 -28.19 23.20
N LYS A 27 6.59 -28.01 23.95
CA LYS A 27 6.08 -26.66 24.29
C LYS A 27 7.25 -25.85 24.88
N LYS A 28 7.91 -25.04 24.04
CA LYS A 28 9.01 -24.17 24.49
C LYS A 28 8.42 -23.18 25.48
N LYS A 29 8.66 -23.38 26.77
CA LYS A 29 8.43 -22.33 27.78
C LYS A 29 9.16 -21.07 27.28
N ILE A 30 8.44 -19.97 27.14
CA ILE A 30 9.00 -18.68 26.74
C ILE A 30 10.13 -18.36 27.69
N LYS A 31 11.39 -18.51 27.22
CA LYS A 31 12.56 -18.29 28.05
C LYS A 31 12.67 -16.81 28.39
N ARG A 32 13.15 -16.47 29.58
CA ARG A 32 13.35 -15.09 30.08
C ARG A 32 13.97 -14.12 29.06
N LYS A 33 14.78 -14.61 28.13
CA LYS A 33 15.38 -13.85 27.01
C LYS A 33 14.35 -13.32 25.97
N GLN A 34 13.17 -13.94 25.84
CA GLN A 34 12.14 -13.54 24.90
C GLN A 34 11.33 -12.34 25.43
N TRP A 35 11.23 -12.18 26.74
CA TRP A 35 10.59 -11.01 27.36
C TRP A 35 11.36 -9.71 27.09
N ILE A 36 12.69 -9.78 26.94
CA ILE A 36 13.51 -8.62 26.62
C ILE A 36 13.09 -8.03 25.27
N GLY A 37 12.86 -8.89 24.27
CA GLY A 37 12.35 -8.46 22.95
C GLY A 37 10.98 -7.77 23.04
N LEU A 38 10.06 -8.29 23.90
CA LEU A 38 8.76 -7.68 24.10
C LEU A 38 8.86 -6.30 24.74
N VAL A 39 9.79 -6.10 25.68
CA VAL A 39 10.02 -4.78 26.32
C VAL A 39 10.47 -3.74 25.28
N PHE A 40 11.35 -4.11 24.32
CA PHE A 40 11.77 -3.21 23.27
C PHE A 40 10.64 -2.86 22.28
N ILE A 41 9.70 -3.78 22.07
CA ILE A 41 8.55 -3.55 21.17
C ILE A 41 7.39 -2.88 21.92
N ALA A 42 7.36 -2.91 23.26
CA ALA A 42 6.26 -2.42 24.06
C ALA A 42 5.84 -0.97 23.78
N PRO A 43 6.73 0.02 23.60
CA PRO A 43 6.32 1.39 23.27
C PRO A 43 5.54 1.46 21.96
N TRP A 44 5.99 0.71 20.94
CA TRP A 44 5.30 0.64 19.66
C TRP A 44 3.95 -0.09 19.80
N LEU A 45 3.88 -1.21 20.56
CA LEU A 45 2.64 -1.94 20.79
C LEU A 45 1.60 -1.09 21.54
N ILE A 46 2.03 -0.31 22.53
CA ILE A 46 1.14 0.61 23.27
C ILE A 46 0.57 1.66 22.30
N GLY A 47 1.41 2.25 21.46
CA GLY A 47 0.98 3.18 20.41
C GLY A 47 0.02 2.53 19.41
N LEU A 48 0.34 1.33 18.91
CA LEU A 48 -0.51 0.57 18.01
C LEU A 48 -1.89 0.28 18.62
N ILE A 49 -1.92 -0.25 19.85
CA ILE A 49 -3.18 -0.62 20.52
C ILE A 49 -4.00 0.63 20.84
N GLY A 50 -3.38 1.66 21.42
CA GLY A 50 -4.10 2.85 21.86
C GLY A 50 -4.54 3.77 20.72
N LEU A 51 -3.70 3.92 19.67
CA LEU A 51 -3.96 4.90 18.61
C LEU A 51 -4.54 4.29 17.33
N GLN A 52 -4.43 2.98 17.11
CA GLN A 52 -4.98 2.33 15.93
C GLN A 52 -6.04 1.27 16.28
N VAL A 53 -5.71 0.30 17.12
CA VAL A 53 -6.65 -0.81 17.41
C VAL A 53 -7.87 -0.30 18.16
N TYR A 54 -7.70 0.51 19.21
CA TYR A 54 -8.81 1.04 19.97
C TYR A 54 -9.78 1.89 19.13
N PRO A 55 -9.34 2.91 18.37
CA PRO A 55 -10.23 3.68 17.49
C PRO A 55 -10.89 2.82 16.41
N PHE A 56 -10.19 1.83 15.86
CA PHE A 56 -10.75 0.90 14.89
C PHE A 56 -11.90 0.08 15.48
N VAL A 57 -11.70 -0.52 16.66
CA VAL A 57 -12.74 -1.31 17.35
C VAL A 57 -13.90 -0.42 17.78
N ALA A 58 -13.62 0.79 18.29
CA ALA A 58 -14.64 1.77 18.65
C ALA A 58 -15.46 2.20 17.43
N SER A 59 -14.81 2.48 16.30
CA SER A 59 -15.48 2.81 15.04
C SER A 59 -16.38 1.66 14.56
N LEU A 60 -15.89 0.41 14.66
CA LEU A 60 -16.68 -0.78 14.33
C LEU A 60 -17.91 -0.90 15.23
N PHE A 61 -17.76 -0.67 16.53
CA PHE A 61 -18.90 -0.65 17.47
C PHE A 61 -19.90 0.45 17.11
N TYR A 62 -19.44 1.68 16.88
CA TYR A 62 -20.31 2.79 16.51
C TYR A 62 -21.01 2.60 15.16
N SER A 63 -20.46 1.82 14.24
CA SER A 63 -21.13 1.53 12.97
C SER A 63 -22.46 0.77 13.11
N PHE A 64 -22.67 0.08 14.23
CA PHE A 64 -23.90 -0.60 14.60
C PHE A 64 -24.84 0.25 15.44
N THR A 65 -24.49 1.52 15.70
CA THR A 65 -25.26 2.42 16.55
C THR A 65 -25.68 3.67 15.80
N GLU A 66 -26.80 4.25 16.23
CA GLU A 66 -27.13 5.64 15.94
C GLU A 66 -26.38 6.50 16.95
N TYR A 67 -25.28 7.10 16.50
CA TYR A 67 -24.42 7.93 17.35
C TYR A 67 -24.33 9.35 16.81
N ASN A 68 -24.67 10.29 17.69
CA ASN A 68 -24.44 11.70 17.48
C ASN A 68 -23.58 12.20 18.66
N ILE A 69 -22.63 13.10 18.38
CA ILE A 69 -21.67 13.62 19.39
C ILE A 69 -22.40 14.16 20.66
N MET A 70 -23.66 14.61 20.51
CA MET A 70 -24.46 15.16 21.58
C MET A 70 -25.36 14.15 22.32
N SER A 71 -25.43 12.90 21.88
CA SER A 71 -26.29 11.88 22.46
C SER A 71 -25.57 10.57 22.71
N SER A 72 -26.04 9.79 23.69
CA SER A 72 -25.52 8.45 23.91
C SER A 72 -25.78 7.54 22.71
N PRO A 73 -24.85 6.66 22.35
CA PRO A 73 -25.02 5.74 21.23
C PRO A 73 -26.18 4.78 21.49
N LYS A 74 -27.11 4.71 20.54
CA LYS A 74 -28.25 3.77 20.57
C LYS A 74 -27.98 2.64 19.62
N TRP A 75 -28.09 1.41 20.07
CA TRP A 75 -27.88 0.24 19.22
C TRP A 75 -29.00 0.09 18.18
N ILE A 76 -28.66 0.11 16.89
CA ILE A 76 -29.59 -0.01 15.75
C ILE A 76 -29.25 -1.20 14.83
N GLY A 77 -28.27 -2.03 15.21
CA GLY A 77 -27.85 -3.18 14.42
C GLY A 77 -27.32 -2.78 13.04
N LEU A 78 -27.83 -3.40 11.99
CA LEU A 78 -27.37 -3.20 10.60
C LEU A 78 -28.07 -2.05 9.86
N ALA A 79 -28.89 -1.23 10.51
CA ALA A 79 -29.66 -0.19 9.84
C ALA A 79 -28.79 0.82 9.06
N ASN A 80 -27.60 1.19 9.59
CA ASN A 80 -26.65 2.05 8.89
C ASN A 80 -26.17 1.41 7.58
N TYR A 81 -25.88 0.12 7.59
CA TYR A 81 -25.42 -0.61 6.41
C TYR A 81 -26.53 -0.75 5.37
N VAL A 82 -27.75 -1.06 5.81
CA VAL A 82 -28.92 -1.11 4.91
C VAL A 82 -29.09 0.26 4.24
N LYS A 83 -29.09 1.35 5.00
CA LYS A 83 -29.20 2.71 4.45
C LYS A 83 -28.07 3.01 3.45
N LEU A 84 -26.82 2.66 3.79
CA LEU A 84 -25.65 2.86 2.93
C LEU A 84 -25.79 2.17 1.57
N PHE A 85 -26.25 0.92 1.56
CA PHE A 85 -26.34 0.14 0.32
C PHE A 85 -27.60 0.40 -0.50
N THR A 86 -28.71 0.85 0.13
CA THR A 86 -30.00 0.96 -0.55
C THR A 86 -30.44 2.40 -0.81
N ALA A 87 -30.05 3.34 0.04
CA ALA A 87 -30.56 4.72 0.00
C ALA A 87 -29.49 5.79 -0.24
N ASP A 88 -28.20 5.42 -0.20
CA ASP A 88 -27.10 6.37 -0.37
C ASP A 88 -26.51 6.29 -1.79
N ASN A 89 -26.97 7.18 -2.65
CA ASN A 89 -26.47 7.30 -4.02
C ASN A 89 -25.02 7.79 -4.08
N GLU A 90 -24.58 8.58 -3.09
CA GLU A 90 -23.21 9.10 -3.02
C GLU A 90 -22.22 7.99 -2.73
N PHE A 91 -22.62 6.99 -1.94
CA PHE A 91 -21.81 5.81 -1.68
C PHE A 91 -21.46 5.07 -2.99
N TRP A 92 -22.47 4.75 -3.80
CA TRP A 92 -22.24 4.03 -5.05
C TRP A 92 -21.46 4.85 -6.07
N TYR A 93 -21.70 6.17 -6.10
CA TYR A 93 -20.89 7.07 -6.92
C TYR A 93 -19.41 7.06 -6.47
N SER A 94 -19.15 7.14 -5.17
CA SER A 94 -17.80 7.09 -4.60
C SER A 94 -17.11 5.75 -4.86
N VAL A 95 -17.82 4.63 -4.75
CA VAL A 95 -17.31 3.30 -5.10
C VAL A 95 -16.92 3.25 -6.58
N LYS A 96 -17.78 3.73 -7.48
CA LYS A 96 -17.49 3.77 -8.92
C LYS A 96 -16.24 4.61 -9.22
N VAL A 97 -16.15 5.81 -8.66
CA VAL A 97 -14.98 6.71 -8.85
C VAL A 97 -13.72 6.05 -8.32
N THR A 98 -13.77 5.43 -7.15
CA THR A 98 -12.63 4.72 -6.54
C THR A 98 -12.19 3.54 -7.40
N LEU A 99 -13.12 2.75 -7.94
CA LEU A 99 -12.80 1.64 -8.82
C LEU A 99 -12.13 2.12 -10.11
N ILE A 100 -12.69 3.15 -10.77
CA ILE A 100 -12.10 3.74 -11.98
C ILE A 100 -10.69 4.25 -11.67
N TYR A 101 -10.56 5.03 -10.61
CA TYR A 101 -9.27 5.54 -10.17
C TYR A 101 -8.25 4.42 -9.96
N THR A 102 -8.60 3.36 -9.24
CA THR A 102 -7.71 2.24 -8.91
C THR A 102 -7.32 1.45 -10.16
N ILE A 103 -8.29 1.13 -11.02
CA ILE A 103 -8.07 0.34 -12.26
C ILE A 103 -7.14 1.06 -13.22
N PHE A 104 -7.20 2.38 -13.31
CA PHE A 104 -6.33 3.13 -14.20
C PHE A 104 -5.01 3.52 -13.53
N THR A 105 -5.01 3.88 -12.26
CA THR A 105 -3.80 4.32 -11.56
C THR A 105 -2.84 3.18 -11.28
N VAL A 106 -3.32 2.05 -10.74
CA VAL A 106 -2.42 0.97 -10.31
C VAL A 106 -1.74 0.30 -11.51
N PRO A 107 -2.47 -0.23 -12.51
CA PRO A 107 -1.82 -0.81 -13.68
C PRO A 107 -1.02 0.22 -14.48
N GLY A 108 -1.54 1.44 -14.64
CA GLY A 108 -0.84 2.51 -15.35
C GLY A 108 0.51 2.85 -14.70
N LYS A 109 0.53 3.02 -13.39
CA LYS A 109 1.75 3.30 -12.63
C LYS A 109 2.77 2.15 -12.74
N LEU A 110 2.30 0.90 -12.61
CA LEU A 110 3.16 -0.27 -12.74
C LEU A 110 3.70 -0.44 -14.17
N THR A 111 2.87 -0.20 -15.18
CA THR A 111 3.28 -0.26 -16.59
C THR A 111 4.35 0.80 -16.90
N VAL A 112 4.14 2.05 -16.50
CA VAL A 112 5.14 3.12 -16.69
C VAL A 112 6.44 2.77 -15.96
N ALA A 113 6.33 2.31 -14.70
CA ALA A 113 7.48 1.90 -13.90
C ALA A 113 8.28 0.76 -14.55
N LEU A 114 7.58 -0.25 -15.08
CA LEU A 114 8.22 -1.39 -15.76
C LEU A 114 8.90 -0.96 -17.07
N ILE A 115 8.23 -0.17 -17.90
CA ILE A 115 8.80 0.35 -19.15
C ILE A 115 10.08 1.13 -18.87
N VAL A 116 10.02 2.06 -17.90
CA VAL A 116 11.20 2.86 -17.52
C VAL A 116 12.29 1.96 -16.93
N ALA A 117 11.96 0.94 -16.12
CA ALA A 117 12.93 -0.01 -15.59
C ALA A 117 13.63 -0.82 -16.69
N LEU A 118 12.90 -1.30 -17.70
CA LEU A 118 13.47 -2.00 -18.85
C LEU A 118 14.43 -1.12 -19.65
N VAL A 119 14.06 0.13 -19.90
CA VAL A 119 14.93 1.09 -20.60
C VAL A 119 16.18 1.40 -19.77
N MET A 120 16.02 1.57 -18.45
CA MET A 120 17.11 1.94 -17.52
C MET A 120 17.93 0.74 -17.01
N ASN A 121 17.58 -0.49 -17.41
CA ASN A 121 18.37 -1.68 -17.09
C ASN A 121 19.70 -1.75 -17.86
N LYS A 122 19.81 -0.99 -18.95
CA LYS A 122 21.05 -0.92 -19.77
C LYS A 122 22.18 -0.24 -18.98
N ASN A 123 23.42 -0.73 -19.21
CA ASN A 123 24.62 -0.13 -18.66
C ASN A 123 25.05 1.07 -19.52
N MET A 124 24.73 2.28 -19.08
CA MET A 124 25.11 3.53 -19.75
C MET A 124 25.84 4.44 -18.77
N LYS A 125 26.79 5.24 -19.26
CA LYS A 125 27.45 6.27 -18.43
C LYS A 125 26.41 7.27 -17.92
N GLY A 126 26.43 7.58 -16.62
CA GLY A 126 25.49 8.53 -16.00
C GLY A 126 24.09 7.98 -15.66
N ILE A 127 23.81 6.68 -15.94
CA ILE A 127 22.49 6.07 -15.72
C ILE A 127 22.00 6.21 -14.28
N ASN A 128 22.90 6.21 -13.29
CA ASN A 128 22.52 6.34 -11.89
C ASN A 128 21.95 7.74 -11.57
N PHE A 129 22.49 8.79 -12.20
CA PHE A 129 21.94 10.13 -12.08
C PHE A 129 20.53 10.22 -12.65
N ILE A 130 20.29 9.63 -13.82
CA ILE A 130 18.97 9.56 -14.46
C ILE A 130 18.00 8.78 -13.58
N ARG A 131 18.40 7.64 -13.00
CA ARG A 131 17.58 6.86 -12.06
C ARG A 131 17.16 7.69 -10.85
N THR A 132 18.07 8.52 -10.31
CA THR A 132 17.76 9.42 -9.19
C THR A 132 16.70 10.43 -9.57
N ILE A 133 16.77 11.05 -10.76
CA ILE A 133 15.78 12.00 -11.25
C ILE A 133 14.38 11.36 -11.32
N TYR A 134 14.27 10.14 -11.83
CA TYR A 134 12.98 9.43 -11.90
C TYR A 134 12.44 8.98 -10.52
N TYR A 135 13.32 8.87 -9.52
CA TYR A 135 12.92 8.50 -8.16
C TYR A 135 12.44 9.70 -7.32
N ILE A 136 12.99 10.89 -7.56
CA ILE A 136 12.66 12.12 -6.81
C ILE A 136 11.14 12.37 -6.72
N PRO A 137 10.33 12.27 -7.81
CA PRO A 137 8.89 12.46 -7.73
C PRO A 137 8.20 11.59 -6.68
N SER A 138 8.62 10.36 -6.51
CA SER A 138 8.01 9.45 -5.53
C SER A 138 8.34 9.80 -4.08
N LEU A 139 9.45 10.50 -3.83
CA LEU A 139 9.83 10.98 -2.51
C LEU A 139 9.04 12.21 -2.08
N ILE A 140 8.81 13.13 -3.02
CA ILE A 140 8.18 14.42 -2.73
C ILE A 140 6.69 14.45 -3.07
N GLY A 141 6.19 13.50 -3.87
CA GLY A 141 4.83 13.51 -4.42
C GLY A 141 3.71 13.49 -3.37
N GLY A 142 3.99 13.01 -2.16
CA GLY A 142 3.04 13.05 -1.03
C GLY A 142 3.05 14.37 -0.24
N SER A 143 3.86 15.37 -0.62
CA SER A 143 3.93 16.63 0.11
C SER A 143 2.82 17.59 -0.27
N ILE A 144 2.33 18.37 0.71
CA ILE A 144 1.32 19.42 0.50
C ILE A 144 1.83 20.45 -0.50
N GLY A 145 3.14 20.78 -0.48
CA GLY A 145 3.76 21.73 -1.41
C GLY A 145 3.59 21.29 -2.87
N ILE A 146 3.79 20.02 -3.18
CA ILE A 146 3.56 19.48 -4.52
C ILE A 146 2.09 19.52 -4.92
N ALA A 147 1.17 19.21 -4.00
CA ALA A 147 -0.26 19.32 -4.27
C ALA A 147 -0.68 20.78 -4.63
N ILE A 148 -0.12 21.78 -3.94
CA ILE A 148 -0.34 23.20 -4.24
C ILE A 148 0.25 23.57 -5.62
N LEU A 149 1.48 23.13 -5.92
CA LEU A 149 2.10 23.36 -7.23
C LEU A 149 1.26 22.78 -8.36
N TRP A 150 0.79 21.53 -8.22
CA TRP A 150 -0.11 20.90 -9.19
C TRP A 150 -1.41 21.70 -9.36
N LYS A 151 -2.02 22.12 -8.25
CA LYS A 151 -3.24 22.94 -8.29
C LYS A 151 -3.00 24.25 -9.08
N LEU A 152 -1.88 24.93 -8.84
CA LEU A 152 -1.52 26.16 -9.56
C LEU A 152 -1.24 25.90 -11.05
N MET A 153 -0.60 24.78 -11.40
CA MET A 153 -0.31 24.44 -12.79
C MET A 153 -1.58 24.12 -13.59
N PHE A 154 -2.53 23.41 -12.97
CA PHE A 154 -3.77 22.93 -13.60
C PHE A 154 -4.99 23.83 -13.36
N GLN A 155 -4.84 25.00 -12.75
CA GLN A 155 -5.93 25.99 -12.67
C GLN A 155 -6.24 26.63 -14.04
N GLU A 156 -7.35 27.33 -14.16
CA GLU A 156 -7.83 27.92 -15.43
C GLU A 156 -6.81 28.84 -16.11
N GLU A 157 -6.13 29.66 -15.31
CA GLU A 157 -5.06 30.59 -15.79
C GLU A 157 -3.65 29.97 -15.52
N GLY A 158 -3.57 28.68 -15.29
CA GLY A 158 -2.32 28.00 -14.99
C GLY A 158 -1.44 27.79 -16.24
N ILE A 159 -0.20 27.34 -15.96
CA ILE A 159 0.82 27.12 -16.99
C ILE A 159 0.32 26.16 -18.08
N ILE A 160 -0.39 25.10 -17.71
CA ILE A 160 -0.88 24.10 -18.66
C ILE A 160 -1.86 24.70 -19.66
N ASN A 161 -2.83 25.48 -19.20
CA ASN A 161 -3.77 26.18 -20.09
C ASN A 161 -3.09 27.30 -20.91
N SER A 162 -2.07 27.95 -20.36
CA SER A 162 -1.28 28.95 -21.11
C SER A 162 -0.50 28.29 -22.26
N LEU A 163 0.06 27.11 -22.05
CA LEU A 163 0.71 26.32 -23.12
C LEU A 163 -0.30 25.84 -24.18
N LEU A 164 -1.50 25.41 -23.76
CA LEU A 164 -2.55 25.01 -24.71
C LEU A 164 -2.98 26.22 -25.58
N LYS A 165 -3.16 27.40 -24.98
CA LYS A 165 -3.44 28.66 -25.72
C LYS A 165 -2.33 28.96 -26.72
N ALA A 166 -1.06 28.84 -26.34
CA ALA A 166 0.09 29.12 -27.21
C ALA A 166 0.13 28.23 -28.48
N ILE A 167 -0.38 27.01 -28.37
CA ILE A 167 -0.49 26.09 -29.53
C ILE A 167 -1.89 26.03 -30.13
N HIS A 168 -2.74 26.99 -29.83
CA HIS A 168 -4.11 27.16 -30.35
C HIS A 168 -5.05 25.98 -30.00
N LEU A 169 -4.82 25.31 -28.89
CA LEU A 169 -5.72 24.26 -28.35
C LEU A 169 -6.70 24.84 -27.34
N PRO A 170 -7.90 24.25 -27.21
CA PRO A 170 -8.89 24.69 -26.23
C PRO A 170 -8.38 24.49 -24.81
N THR A 171 -8.67 25.43 -23.94
CA THR A 171 -8.39 25.31 -22.50
C THR A 171 -9.41 24.42 -21.82
N LEU A 172 -8.99 23.76 -20.74
CA LEU A 172 -9.80 22.83 -20.00
C LEU A 172 -9.93 23.26 -18.54
N HIS A 173 -11.06 22.93 -17.92
CA HIS A 173 -11.28 23.05 -16.47
C HIS A 173 -10.78 21.79 -15.76
N TRP A 174 -9.46 21.59 -15.75
CA TRP A 174 -8.79 20.35 -15.35
C TRP A 174 -9.27 19.76 -14.04
N LEU A 175 -9.43 20.57 -12.99
CA LEU A 175 -9.82 20.15 -11.65
C LEU A 175 -11.26 20.58 -11.30
N GLY A 176 -11.88 21.43 -12.10
CA GLY A 176 -13.23 21.95 -11.88
C GLY A 176 -14.35 21.18 -12.57
N ASP A 177 -14.04 20.42 -13.62
CA ASP A 177 -15.02 19.62 -14.34
C ASP A 177 -14.91 18.14 -13.91
N PRO A 178 -16.02 17.48 -13.53
CA PRO A 178 -16.04 16.05 -13.20
C PRO A 178 -15.44 15.14 -14.27
N LYS A 179 -15.52 15.52 -15.54
CA LYS A 179 -14.99 14.74 -16.67
C LYS A 179 -13.46 14.79 -16.76
N THR A 180 -12.85 15.90 -16.36
CA THR A 180 -11.40 16.10 -16.46
C THR A 180 -10.68 15.91 -15.14
N ALA A 181 -11.36 16.13 -14.00
CA ALA A 181 -10.74 16.06 -12.68
C ALA A 181 -10.16 14.67 -12.37
N LEU A 182 -10.93 13.61 -12.58
CA LEU A 182 -10.46 12.25 -12.31
C LEU A 182 -9.29 11.83 -13.21
N PRO A 183 -9.32 12.00 -14.55
CA PRO A 183 -8.16 11.79 -15.40
C PRO A 183 -6.93 12.59 -15.00
N THR A 184 -7.10 13.86 -14.61
CA THR A 184 -6.00 14.71 -14.16
C THR A 184 -5.35 14.15 -12.89
N ILE A 185 -6.14 13.75 -11.89
CA ILE A 185 -5.63 13.14 -10.66
C ILE A 185 -4.91 11.82 -10.96
N ILE A 186 -5.44 11.00 -11.87
CA ILE A 186 -4.77 9.76 -12.31
C ILE A 186 -3.42 10.09 -12.93
N LEU A 187 -3.34 11.08 -13.83
CA LEU A 187 -2.10 11.51 -14.46
C LEU A 187 -1.05 11.95 -13.42
N LEU A 188 -1.48 12.73 -12.41
CA LEU A 188 -0.61 13.17 -11.31
C LEU A 188 -0.07 11.99 -10.50
N GLN A 189 -0.89 10.97 -10.28
CA GLN A 189 -0.45 9.76 -9.58
C GLN A 189 0.51 8.91 -10.42
N LEU A 190 0.32 8.86 -11.73
CA LEU A 190 1.26 8.17 -12.62
C LEU A 190 2.67 8.76 -12.53
N TRP A 191 2.80 10.07 -12.34
CA TRP A 191 4.09 10.74 -12.18
C TRP A 191 4.91 10.23 -10.98
N THR A 192 4.27 9.68 -9.95
CA THR A 192 4.92 9.15 -8.75
C THR A 192 5.31 7.66 -8.86
N PHE A 193 5.66 7.18 -10.05
CA PHE A 193 5.99 5.77 -10.30
C PHE A 193 7.36 5.32 -9.76
N GLY A 194 8.20 6.24 -9.26
CA GLY A 194 9.60 6.00 -8.94
C GLY A 194 9.86 4.85 -7.96
N SER A 195 9.04 4.67 -6.92
CA SER A 195 9.22 3.56 -5.98
C SER A 195 9.03 2.20 -6.65
N SER A 196 7.99 2.06 -7.48
CA SER A 196 7.74 0.83 -8.27
C SER A 196 8.83 0.61 -9.31
N PHE A 197 9.34 1.68 -9.93
CA PHE A 197 10.46 1.63 -10.86
C PHE A 197 11.72 1.04 -10.21
N VAL A 198 12.10 1.49 -9.00
CA VAL A 198 13.27 0.97 -8.29
C VAL A 198 13.09 -0.52 -7.96
N MET A 199 11.90 -0.96 -7.56
CA MET A 199 11.60 -2.37 -7.31
C MET A 199 11.77 -3.22 -8.58
N PHE A 200 11.19 -2.80 -9.71
CA PHE A 200 11.34 -3.51 -10.98
C PHE A 200 12.79 -3.53 -11.44
N LEU A 201 13.51 -2.41 -11.32
CA LEU A 201 14.92 -2.35 -11.71
C LEU A 201 15.80 -3.29 -10.87
N ALA A 202 15.53 -3.39 -9.56
CA ALA A 202 16.21 -4.33 -8.68
C ALA A 202 15.90 -5.78 -9.06
N ALA A 203 14.63 -6.10 -9.35
CA ALA A 203 14.23 -7.42 -9.82
C ALA A 203 14.90 -7.80 -11.14
N LEU A 204 14.91 -6.90 -12.13
CA LEU A 204 15.55 -7.12 -13.43
C LEU A 204 17.05 -7.36 -13.33
N LYS A 205 17.73 -6.72 -12.36
CA LYS A 205 19.18 -6.94 -12.14
C LYS A 205 19.51 -8.26 -11.48
N ASN A 206 18.55 -8.86 -10.78
CA ASN A 206 18.73 -10.16 -10.12
C ASN A 206 18.39 -11.35 -11.02
N VAL A 207 17.91 -11.12 -12.26
CA VAL A 207 17.70 -12.18 -13.23
C VAL A 207 19.07 -12.63 -13.75
N PRO A 208 19.42 -13.93 -13.65
CA PRO A 208 20.66 -14.45 -14.21
C PRO A 208 20.71 -14.24 -15.72
N ALA A 209 21.91 -13.92 -16.23
CA ALA A 209 22.09 -13.67 -17.67
C ALA A 209 21.95 -14.93 -18.54
N ASP A 210 21.83 -16.09 -17.92
CA ASP A 210 21.80 -17.42 -18.56
C ASP A 210 20.36 -17.87 -18.88
N LEU A 211 19.36 -17.04 -18.60
CA LEU A 211 17.94 -17.25 -18.94
C LEU A 211 17.53 -16.40 -20.13
#